data_519e58a30c5cb4ec576729f9d54c0e5c
#
_entry.id   519e58a30c5cb4ec576729f9d54c0e5c
#
_cell.length_a   1.000
_cell.length_b   1.000
_cell.length_c   1.000
_cell.angle_alpha   90.00
_cell.angle_beta   90.00
_cell.angle_gamma   90.00
#
_symmetry.space_group_name_H-M   'P 1'
#
loop_
_entity.id
_entity.type
_entity.pdbx_description
1 polymer ?
#
loop_
_entity_poly.entity_id
_entity_poly.type
_entity_poly.pdbx_seq_one_letter_code
_entity_poly.pdbx_strand_id
1 'polypeptide(L)'
;GCVQVIEESVQHETLRPRWKQLMTNLERGDELVVSKFSNAVRGLRELAALIELCRIKVVRIISIHDKIDSRGELFPDTTAAEVLTMFGSLPEEVAVLRKSSDRVIRLQQSISVPVKTSKMLSKTERDKIAVDMYNNGYSVNEIMAHCNVKSKSTVYQILGKYNVALSR
;
A
#
# COMPACT_ATOMS: atom_id res chain seq x y z
N GLY A 1 7.79 -6.89 27.05
CA GLY A 1 7.71 -6.10 25.82
C GLY A 1 7.56 -7.02 24.61
N CYS A 2 7.14 -6.48 23.44
CA CYS A 2 7.04 -7.27 22.22
C CYS A 2 8.43 -7.68 21.72
N VAL A 3 8.57 -8.92 21.26
CA VAL A 3 9.80 -9.43 20.62
C VAL A 3 9.97 -8.79 19.22
N GLN A 4 8.87 -8.57 18.51
CA GLN A 4 8.85 -7.97 17.19
C GLN A 4 7.66 -7.02 17.07
N VAL A 5 7.89 -5.85 16.46
CA VAL A 5 6.83 -4.89 16.09
C VAL A 5 6.76 -4.81 14.56
N ILE A 6 5.56 -4.97 14.02
CA ILE A 6 5.33 -4.95 12.57
C ILE A 6 4.35 -3.82 12.25
N GLU A 7 4.79 -2.91 11.39
CA GLU A 7 3.97 -1.83 10.90
C GLU A 7 3.72 -2.00 9.40
N GLU A 8 2.47 -1.94 8.99
CA GLU A 8 2.10 -1.95 7.57
C GLU A 8 2.00 -0.51 7.04
N SER A 9 2.61 -0.26 5.89
CA SER A 9 2.52 1.05 5.26
C SER A 9 1.11 1.30 4.71
N VAL A 10 0.62 2.54 4.82
CA VAL A 10 -0.68 2.97 4.26
C VAL A 10 -0.76 2.69 2.74
N GLN A 11 0.36 2.78 2.03
CA GLN A 11 0.45 2.46 0.60
C GLN A 11 0.16 0.99 0.30
N HIS A 12 0.38 0.11 1.25
CA HIS A 12 0.15 -1.33 1.12
C HIS A 12 -1.19 -1.79 1.72
N GLU A 13 -2.11 -0.85 1.98
CA GLU A 13 -3.41 -1.11 2.61
C GLU A 13 -4.19 -2.27 1.95
N THR A 14 -4.12 -2.40 0.62
CA THR A 14 -4.81 -3.44 -0.13
C THR A 14 -4.07 -4.78 -0.11
N LEU A 15 -2.76 -4.77 -0.27
CA LEU A 15 -1.95 -5.99 -0.41
C LEU A 15 -1.52 -6.57 0.93
N ARG A 16 -1.18 -5.72 1.89
CA ARG A 16 -0.78 -6.06 3.26
C ARG A 16 0.26 -7.18 3.34
N PRO A 17 1.42 -7.04 2.67
CA PRO A 17 2.41 -8.09 2.58
C PRO A 17 3.00 -8.47 3.94
N ARG A 18 3.25 -7.49 4.82
CA ARG A 18 3.81 -7.73 6.15
C ARG A 18 2.82 -8.45 7.06
N TRP A 19 1.53 -8.07 7.00
CA TRP A 19 0.48 -8.77 7.72
C TRP A 19 0.35 -10.23 7.28
N LYS A 20 0.36 -10.48 5.97
CA LYS A 20 0.31 -11.85 5.42
C LYS A 20 1.50 -12.67 5.84
N GLN A 21 2.70 -12.09 5.81
CA GLN A 21 3.92 -12.74 6.26
C GLN A 21 3.83 -13.07 7.75
N LEU A 22 3.36 -12.14 8.60
CA LEU A 22 3.15 -12.38 10.02
C LEU A 22 2.20 -13.57 10.24
N MET A 23 1.04 -13.60 9.57
CA MET A 23 0.07 -14.70 9.70
C MET A 23 0.66 -16.06 9.31
N THR A 24 1.54 -16.08 8.32
CA THR A 24 2.23 -17.32 7.90
C THR A 24 3.25 -17.77 8.94
N ASN A 25 3.98 -16.83 9.54
CA ASN A 25 5.09 -17.10 10.45
C ASN A 25 4.66 -17.34 11.90
N LEU A 26 3.39 -17.06 12.26
CA LEU A 26 2.90 -17.35 13.60
C LEU A 26 3.07 -18.83 13.94
N GLU A 27 3.65 -19.11 15.09
CA GLU A 27 3.88 -20.45 15.61
C GLU A 27 2.97 -20.76 16.79
N ARG A 28 3.00 -22.02 17.20
CA ARG A 28 2.20 -22.48 18.34
C ARG A 28 2.72 -21.83 19.63
N GLY A 29 1.81 -21.20 20.36
CA GLY A 29 2.11 -20.57 21.66
C GLY A 29 2.54 -19.12 21.55
N ASP A 30 2.61 -18.55 20.32
CA ASP A 30 2.88 -17.13 20.14
C ASP A 30 1.77 -16.26 20.74
N GLU A 31 2.12 -15.02 21.03
CA GLU A 31 1.20 -13.97 21.45
C GLU A 31 1.11 -12.88 20.36
N LEU A 32 -0.07 -12.74 19.75
CA LEU A 32 -0.35 -11.71 18.78
C LEU A 32 -1.01 -10.51 19.46
N VAL A 33 -0.29 -9.40 19.52
CA VAL A 33 -0.82 -8.14 20.05
C VAL A 33 -1.18 -7.21 18.90
N VAL A 34 -2.41 -6.76 18.85
CA VAL A 34 -2.89 -5.76 17.89
C VAL A 34 -3.33 -4.50 18.62
N SER A 35 -3.14 -3.36 17.99
CA SER A 35 -3.62 -2.09 18.54
C SER A 35 -5.15 -2.09 18.62
N LYS A 36 -5.81 -2.45 17.49
CA LYS A 36 -7.26 -2.58 17.36
C LYS A 36 -7.57 -3.60 16.27
N PHE A 37 -8.66 -4.36 16.39
CA PHE A 37 -9.04 -5.35 15.37
C PHE A 37 -9.30 -4.72 14.01
N SER A 38 -9.90 -3.53 13.95
CA SER A 38 -10.11 -2.79 12.71
C SER A 38 -8.81 -2.43 11.96
N ASN A 39 -7.68 -2.32 12.66
CA ASN A 39 -6.36 -2.15 12.04
C ASN A 39 -5.80 -3.48 11.50
N ALA A 40 -6.10 -4.58 12.17
CA ALA A 40 -5.58 -5.91 11.86
C ALA A 40 -6.35 -6.61 10.74
N VAL A 41 -7.68 -6.48 10.72
CA VAL A 41 -8.55 -7.19 9.77
C VAL A 41 -9.41 -6.23 8.95
N ARG A 42 -9.93 -6.69 7.81
CA ARG A 42 -10.69 -5.87 6.86
C ARG A 42 -12.17 -6.27 6.79
N GLY A 43 -12.68 -6.82 7.87
CA GLY A 43 -14.07 -7.20 8.03
C GLY A 43 -14.24 -8.51 8.77
N LEU A 44 -15.50 -8.90 9.00
CA LEU A 44 -15.83 -10.08 9.79
C LEU A 44 -15.27 -11.39 9.22
N ARG A 45 -15.16 -11.50 7.90
CA ARG A 45 -14.58 -12.70 7.25
C ARG A 45 -13.11 -12.88 7.59
N GLU A 46 -12.30 -11.81 7.54
CA GLU A 46 -10.89 -11.88 7.93
C GLU A 46 -10.74 -12.08 9.43
N LEU A 47 -11.63 -11.49 10.25
CA LEU A 47 -11.64 -11.70 11.69
C LEU A 47 -11.90 -13.18 12.01
N ALA A 48 -12.89 -13.78 11.41
CA ALA A 48 -13.19 -15.20 11.61
C ALA A 48 -12.00 -16.08 11.22
N ALA A 49 -11.36 -15.81 10.09
CA ALA A 49 -10.17 -16.53 9.65
C ALA A 49 -8.98 -16.35 10.62
N LEU A 50 -8.77 -15.13 11.15
CA LEU A 50 -7.75 -14.86 12.14
C LEU A 50 -8.01 -15.64 13.44
N ILE A 51 -9.23 -15.59 13.96
CA ILE A 51 -9.61 -16.29 15.19
C ILE A 51 -9.39 -17.79 15.02
N GLU A 52 -9.81 -18.35 13.88
CA GLU A 52 -9.66 -19.79 13.61
C GLU A 52 -8.18 -20.19 13.49
N LEU A 53 -7.35 -19.38 12.81
CA LEU A 53 -5.91 -19.61 12.74
C LEU A 53 -5.28 -19.63 14.13
N CYS A 54 -5.61 -18.63 14.95
CA CYS A 54 -5.09 -18.52 16.30
C CYS A 54 -5.58 -19.66 17.21
N ARG A 55 -6.81 -20.13 17.04
CA ARG A 55 -7.35 -21.30 17.74
C ARG A 55 -6.56 -22.56 17.38
N ILE A 56 -6.34 -22.82 16.10
CA ILE A 56 -5.60 -24.01 15.62
C ILE A 56 -4.14 -23.98 16.08
N LYS A 57 -3.48 -22.83 15.96
CA LYS A 57 -2.08 -22.66 16.36
C LYS A 57 -1.89 -22.40 17.86
N VAL A 58 -2.96 -22.32 18.64
CA VAL A 58 -2.93 -21.98 20.09
C VAL A 58 -2.21 -20.65 20.33
N VAL A 59 -2.45 -19.66 19.46
CA VAL A 59 -1.92 -18.30 19.57
C VAL A 59 -2.84 -17.47 20.46
N ARG A 60 -2.27 -16.75 21.44
CA ARG A 60 -3.00 -15.77 22.23
C ARG A 60 -3.21 -14.51 21.42
N ILE A 61 -4.45 -13.99 21.38
CA ILE A 61 -4.76 -12.70 20.74
C ILE A 61 -5.07 -11.67 21.81
N ILE A 62 -4.43 -10.50 21.69
CA ILE A 62 -4.65 -9.35 22.56
C ILE A 62 -4.94 -8.14 21.68
N SER A 63 -6.09 -7.49 21.88
CA SER A 63 -6.41 -6.18 21.27
C SER A 63 -6.45 -5.12 22.36
N ILE A 64 -5.54 -4.17 22.27
CA ILE A 64 -5.33 -3.18 23.35
C ILE A 64 -6.51 -2.22 23.46
N HIS A 65 -6.90 -1.59 22.35
CA HIS A 65 -7.98 -0.58 22.37
C HIS A 65 -9.37 -1.19 22.47
N ASP A 66 -9.56 -2.40 21.97
CA ASP A 66 -10.82 -3.13 22.10
C ASP A 66 -10.95 -3.82 23.47
N LYS A 67 -9.88 -3.81 24.28
CA LYS A 67 -9.80 -4.46 25.60
C LYS A 67 -10.17 -5.93 25.56
N ILE A 68 -9.64 -6.65 24.58
CA ILE A 68 -9.88 -8.07 24.37
C ILE A 68 -8.59 -8.85 24.56
N ASP A 69 -8.65 -9.89 25.34
CA ASP A 69 -7.59 -10.88 25.52
C ASP A 69 -8.21 -12.28 25.47
N SER A 70 -7.75 -13.10 24.56
CA SER A 70 -8.29 -14.47 24.38
C SER A 70 -8.10 -15.38 25.58
N ARG A 71 -7.22 -15.03 26.53
CA ARG A 71 -7.06 -15.73 27.82
C ARG A 71 -7.84 -15.07 28.97
N GLY A 72 -8.34 -13.84 28.78
CA GLY A 72 -9.06 -13.11 29.82
C GLY A 72 -8.16 -12.59 30.96
N GLU A 73 -6.86 -12.61 30.81
CA GLU A 73 -5.92 -12.23 31.88
C GLU A 73 -5.73 -10.71 31.99
N LEU A 74 -5.61 -10.01 30.87
CA LEU A 74 -5.34 -8.57 30.83
C LEU A 74 -6.59 -7.71 30.99
N PHE A 75 -7.73 -8.19 30.54
CA PHE A 75 -9.01 -7.46 30.56
C PHE A 75 -10.13 -8.34 31.10
N PRO A 76 -10.08 -8.72 32.38
CA PRO A 76 -11.05 -9.66 32.98
C PRO A 76 -12.48 -9.09 33.05
N ASP A 77 -12.63 -7.77 33.03
CA ASP A 77 -13.92 -7.08 33.12
C ASP A 77 -14.63 -6.95 31.77
N THR A 78 -13.97 -7.32 30.66
CA THR A 78 -14.58 -7.23 29.33
C THR A 78 -15.73 -8.23 29.20
N THR A 79 -16.92 -7.72 28.97
CA THR A 79 -18.12 -8.55 28.85
C THR A 79 -18.34 -9.10 27.44
N ALA A 80 -19.07 -10.21 27.32
CA ALA A 80 -19.46 -10.75 26.02
C ALA A 80 -20.27 -9.73 25.19
N ALA A 81 -21.07 -8.88 25.84
CA ALA A 81 -21.85 -7.84 25.17
C ALA A 81 -20.92 -6.79 24.51
N GLU A 82 -19.86 -6.39 25.18
CA GLU A 82 -18.87 -5.45 24.61
C GLU A 82 -18.14 -6.07 23.39
N VAL A 83 -17.74 -7.34 23.50
CA VAL A 83 -17.12 -8.08 22.39
C VAL A 83 -18.07 -8.17 21.19
N LEU A 84 -19.33 -8.50 21.40
CA LEU A 84 -20.34 -8.56 20.33
C LEU A 84 -20.59 -7.17 19.71
N THR A 85 -20.64 -6.12 20.52
CA THR A 85 -20.80 -4.74 20.04
C THR A 85 -19.61 -4.34 19.16
N MET A 86 -18.37 -4.65 19.59
CA MET A 86 -17.17 -4.41 18.82
C MET A 86 -17.20 -5.17 17.48
N PHE A 87 -17.58 -6.43 17.48
CA PHE A 87 -17.69 -7.20 16.22
C PHE A 87 -18.77 -6.63 15.30
N GLY A 88 -19.88 -6.13 15.84
CA GLY A 88 -20.93 -5.46 15.08
C GLY A 88 -20.47 -4.16 14.41
N SER A 89 -19.66 -3.35 15.10
CA SER A 89 -19.15 -2.06 14.60
C SER A 89 -17.95 -2.20 13.66
N LEU A 90 -17.26 -3.35 13.66
CA LEU A 90 -16.05 -3.58 12.89
C LEU A 90 -16.15 -3.21 11.39
N PRO A 91 -17.23 -3.56 10.66
CA PRO A 91 -17.34 -3.20 9.25
C PRO A 91 -17.34 -1.69 9.01
N GLU A 92 -17.97 -0.91 9.89
CA GLU A 92 -18.04 0.55 9.80
C GLU A 92 -16.68 1.17 10.08
N GLU A 93 -15.98 0.70 11.11
CA GLU A 93 -14.63 1.16 11.43
C GLU A 93 -13.65 0.88 10.29
N VAL A 94 -13.70 -0.31 9.71
CA VAL A 94 -12.88 -0.66 8.54
C VAL A 94 -13.20 0.24 7.35
N ALA A 95 -14.46 0.59 7.12
CA ALA A 95 -14.85 1.51 6.06
C ALA A 95 -14.28 2.93 6.28
N VAL A 96 -14.27 3.41 7.53
CA VAL A 96 -13.66 4.70 7.89
C VAL A 96 -12.14 4.67 7.66
N LEU A 97 -11.46 3.61 8.09
CA LEU A 97 -10.02 3.44 7.86
C LEU A 97 -9.66 3.44 6.37
N ARG A 98 -10.41 2.72 5.54
CA ARG A 98 -10.19 2.70 4.09
C ARG A 98 -10.33 4.09 3.47
N LYS A 99 -11.37 4.83 3.84
CA LYS A 99 -11.54 6.22 3.36
C LYS A 99 -10.40 7.14 3.79
N SER A 100 -9.88 6.99 5.00
CA SER A 100 -8.74 7.79 5.48
C SER A 100 -7.45 7.39 4.76
N SER A 101 -7.19 6.11 4.56
CA SER A 101 -6.04 5.60 3.80
C SER A 101 -6.05 6.09 2.36
N ASP A 102 -7.19 5.99 1.67
CA ASP A 102 -7.35 6.51 0.30
C ASP A 102 -7.08 8.02 0.22
N ARG A 103 -7.51 8.78 1.24
CA ARG A 103 -7.26 10.22 1.31
C ARG A 103 -5.77 10.52 1.47
N VAL A 104 -5.07 9.79 2.35
CA VAL A 104 -3.61 9.94 2.55
C VAL A 104 -2.84 9.57 1.28
N ILE A 105 -3.20 8.47 0.62
CA ILE A 105 -2.58 8.05 -0.65
C ILE A 105 -2.76 9.14 -1.72
N ARG A 106 -3.97 9.69 -1.88
CA ARG A 106 -4.22 10.79 -2.83
C ARG A 106 -3.43 12.04 -2.50
N LEU A 107 -3.32 12.41 -1.21
CA LEU A 107 -2.50 13.55 -0.78
C LEU A 107 -1.02 13.31 -1.07
N GLN A 108 -0.49 12.12 -0.78
CA GLN A 108 0.90 11.78 -1.10
C GLN A 108 1.17 11.82 -2.61
N GLN A 109 0.23 11.33 -3.42
CA GLN A 109 0.31 11.42 -4.89
C GLN A 109 0.23 12.87 -5.40
N SER A 110 -0.45 13.77 -4.68
CA SER A 110 -0.54 15.19 -5.03
C SER A 110 0.70 15.99 -4.57
N ILE A 111 1.37 15.53 -3.50
CA ILE A 111 2.59 16.14 -2.94
C ILE A 111 3.85 15.60 -3.62
N SER A 112 3.87 14.34 -4.05
CA SER A 112 4.87 13.88 -5.00
C SER A 112 4.72 14.80 -6.20
N VAL A 113 5.67 15.76 -6.30
CA VAL A 113 5.74 16.82 -7.32
C VAL A 113 5.12 16.26 -8.59
N PRO A 114 4.13 16.91 -9.19
CA PRO A 114 3.76 16.52 -10.51
C PRO A 114 5.05 16.56 -11.32
N VAL A 115 5.62 15.40 -11.66
CA VAL A 115 6.16 15.31 -13.00
C VAL A 115 5.04 15.95 -13.79
N LYS A 116 5.26 17.19 -14.24
CA LYS A 116 4.29 17.97 -14.99
C LYS A 116 3.75 17.02 -16.04
N THR A 117 2.65 16.33 -15.68
CA THR A 117 1.85 15.62 -16.66
C THR A 117 1.41 16.74 -17.54
N SER A 118 2.23 16.95 -18.53
CA SER A 118 2.06 17.80 -19.67
C SER A 118 0.71 18.56 -19.64
N LYS A 119 0.68 19.77 -19.14
CA LYS A 119 0.25 20.85 -20.03
C LYS A 119 0.95 20.50 -21.33
N MET A 120 0.19 20.16 -22.35
CA MET A 120 0.74 19.74 -23.64
C MET A 120 1.96 20.57 -23.94
N LEU A 121 3.15 19.99 -23.73
CA LEU A 121 4.40 20.58 -24.16
C LEU A 121 4.16 20.94 -25.61
N SER A 122 4.41 22.17 -26.00
CA SER A 122 4.31 22.50 -27.40
C SER A 122 5.14 21.48 -28.18
N LYS A 123 4.71 21.12 -29.36
CA LYS A 123 5.38 20.08 -30.16
C LYS A 123 6.90 20.34 -30.23
N THR A 124 7.32 21.61 -30.28
CA THR A 124 8.70 22.07 -30.28
C THR A 124 9.44 21.82 -28.96
N GLU A 125 8.81 22.01 -27.82
CA GLU A 125 9.43 21.75 -26.51
C GLU A 125 9.62 20.24 -26.27
N ARG A 126 8.63 19.45 -26.63
CA ARG A 126 8.72 17.99 -26.57
C ARG A 126 9.82 17.44 -27.46
N ASP A 127 9.94 17.98 -28.70
CA ASP A 127 10.97 17.57 -29.64
C ASP A 127 12.37 17.89 -29.08
N LYS A 128 12.58 19.07 -28.46
CA LYS A 128 13.85 19.44 -27.81
C LYS A 128 14.20 18.51 -26.65
N ILE A 129 13.23 18.21 -25.77
CA ILE A 129 13.44 17.30 -24.65
C ILE A 129 13.87 15.91 -25.17
N ALA A 130 13.22 15.40 -26.21
CA ALA A 130 13.59 14.12 -26.81
C ALA A 130 15.03 14.09 -27.32
N VAL A 131 15.48 15.19 -27.94
CA VAL A 131 16.87 15.35 -28.41
C VAL A 131 17.85 15.40 -27.24
N ASP A 132 17.56 16.20 -26.21
CA ASP A 132 18.42 16.34 -25.02
C ASP A 132 18.56 14.98 -24.29
N MET A 133 17.47 14.26 -24.12
CA MET A 133 17.49 12.92 -23.52
C MET A 133 18.35 11.95 -24.32
N TYR A 134 18.23 11.95 -25.66
CA TYR A 134 19.01 11.06 -26.51
C TYR A 134 20.52 11.38 -26.42
N ASN A 135 20.88 12.67 -26.42
CA ASN A 135 22.28 13.13 -26.28
C ASN A 135 22.85 12.78 -24.89
N ASN A 136 22.03 12.67 -23.87
CA ASN A 136 22.41 12.26 -22.52
C ASN A 136 22.38 10.73 -22.33
N GLY A 137 22.21 9.94 -23.40
CA GLY A 137 22.33 8.48 -23.38
C GLY A 137 21.07 7.72 -22.91
N TYR A 138 19.92 8.37 -22.84
CA TYR A 138 18.66 7.69 -22.53
C TYR A 138 18.21 6.80 -23.70
N SER A 139 17.64 5.65 -23.38
CA SER A 139 17.11 4.72 -24.39
C SER A 139 15.86 5.27 -25.08
N VAL A 140 15.62 4.86 -26.32
CA VAL A 140 14.43 5.24 -27.09
C VAL A 140 13.13 4.93 -26.34
N ASN A 141 13.09 3.85 -25.56
CA ASN A 141 11.92 3.49 -24.78
C ASN A 141 11.66 4.47 -23.62
N GLU A 142 12.70 4.93 -22.94
CA GLU A 142 12.60 5.95 -21.89
C GLU A 142 12.17 7.30 -22.46
N ILE A 143 12.69 7.69 -23.62
CA ILE A 143 12.30 8.90 -24.34
C ILE A 143 10.82 8.83 -24.73
N MET A 144 10.34 7.68 -25.24
CA MET A 144 8.93 7.47 -25.55
C MET A 144 8.04 7.68 -24.33
N ALA A 145 8.42 7.10 -23.20
CA ALA A 145 7.66 7.21 -21.96
C ALA A 145 7.63 8.67 -21.44
N HIS A 146 8.78 9.33 -21.43
CA HIS A 146 8.90 10.70 -20.91
C HIS A 146 8.20 11.74 -21.80
N CYS A 147 8.37 11.62 -23.11
CA CYS A 147 7.78 12.56 -24.08
C CYS A 147 6.35 12.19 -24.50
N ASN A 148 5.77 11.14 -23.92
CA ASN A 148 4.44 10.60 -24.28
C ASN A 148 4.29 10.34 -25.78
N VAL A 149 5.30 9.72 -26.38
CA VAL A 149 5.34 9.39 -27.82
C VAL A 149 5.00 7.92 -28.00
N LYS A 150 4.02 7.62 -28.84
CA LYS A 150 3.46 6.27 -28.98
C LYS A 150 4.29 5.30 -29.84
N SER A 151 5.27 5.78 -30.59
CA SER A 151 6.07 4.90 -31.47
C SER A 151 7.54 5.30 -31.53
N LYS A 152 8.41 4.28 -31.68
CA LYS A 152 9.85 4.49 -31.89
C LYS A 152 10.14 5.29 -33.17
N SER A 153 9.36 5.07 -34.23
CA SER A 153 9.48 5.80 -35.49
C SER A 153 9.35 7.31 -35.30
N THR A 154 8.42 7.74 -34.44
CA THR A 154 8.23 9.16 -34.13
C THR A 154 9.44 9.74 -33.41
N VAL A 155 10.07 8.99 -32.48
CA VAL A 155 11.31 9.45 -31.82
C VAL A 155 12.42 9.60 -32.86
N TYR A 156 12.62 8.63 -33.73
CA TYR A 156 13.63 8.73 -34.79
C TYR A 156 13.36 9.86 -35.79
N GLN A 157 12.11 10.16 -36.12
CA GLN A 157 11.74 11.34 -36.93
C GLN A 157 12.11 12.65 -36.23
N ILE A 158 11.89 12.74 -34.91
CA ILE A 158 12.29 13.91 -34.11
C ILE A 158 13.82 14.08 -34.16
N LEU A 159 14.56 13.00 -33.87
CA LEU A 159 16.02 13.03 -33.88
C LEU A 159 16.60 13.40 -35.28
N GLY A 160 16.02 12.84 -36.34
CA GLY A 160 16.39 13.19 -37.73
C GLY A 160 16.12 14.63 -38.09
N LYS A 161 15.00 15.21 -37.62
CA LYS A 161 14.66 16.63 -37.83
C LYS A 161 15.67 17.58 -37.21
N TYR A 162 16.36 17.20 -36.14
CA TYR A 162 17.36 17.98 -35.43
C TYR A 162 18.80 17.54 -35.75
N ASN A 163 19.00 16.74 -36.80
CA ASN A 163 20.32 16.26 -37.28
C ASN A 163 21.15 15.55 -36.18
N VAL A 164 20.50 14.82 -35.28
CA VAL A 164 21.19 14.05 -34.26
C VAL A 164 21.76 12.78 -34.88
N ALA A 165 23.08 12.56 -34.73
CA ALA A 165 23.71 11.32 -35.20
C ALA A 165 23.21 10.14 -34.42
N LEU A 166 22.57 9.19 -35.11
CA LEU A 166 22.07 7.96 -34.50
C LEU A 166 23.28 7.02 -34.28
N SER A 167 23.66 6.82 -33.01
CA SER A 167 24.60 5.74 -32.65
C SER A 167 23.93 4.39 -32.90
N ARG A 168 24.57 3.56 -33.74
CA ARG A 168 24.17 2.17 -33.99
C ARG A 168 24.48 1.28 -32.80
#